data_283348e208f66882b58c3973336412e1
#
_entry.id   283348e208f66882b58c3973336412e1
#
_cell.length_a   1.000
_cell.length_b   1.000
_cell.length_c   1.000
_cell.angle_alpha   90.00
_cell.angle_beta   90.00
_cell.angle_gamma   90.00
#
_symmetry.space_group_name_H-M   'P 1'
#
loop_
_entity.id
_entity.type
_entity.pdbx_description
1 polymer ?
#
loop_
_entity_poly.entity_id
_entity_poly.type
_entity_poly.pdbx_seq_one_letter_code
_entity_poly.pdbx_strand_id
1 'polypeptide(L)'
;MKELNFSSLKKLEIILDGEHRGFATDLLDRAGVKGYTIINNLSGKGSHGFHEGHVMFNEDDVLIMIIAAVPPALVEPILEGFAPFYSKHSGVVFISDIQVTRLVKFAD
;
A
#
# COMPACT_ATOMS: atom_id res chain seq x y z
N MET A 1 6.19 16.66 32.66
CA MET A 1 5.56 15.75 31.80
C MET A 1 6.41 15.48 30.58
N LYS A 2 6.40 14.28 30.16
CA LYS A 2 7.18 13.93 29.02
C LYS A 2 6.52 14.39 27.74
N GLU A 3 7.29 14.95 26.88
CA GLU A 3 6.76 15.39 25.62
C GLU A 3 6.48 14.22 24.72
N LEU A 4 5.42 14.34 23.95
CA LEU A 4 5.13 13.37 22.93
C LEU A 4 5.79 13.83 21.65
N ASN A 5 6.52 12.92 21.04
CA ASN A 5 7.19 13.22 19.79
C ASN A 5 6.36 12.70 18.64
N PHE A 6 6.02 13.61 17.73
CA PHE A 6 5.27 13.26 16.55
C PHE A 6 6.15 13.51 15.34
N SER A 7 6.11 12.58 14.41
CA SER A 7 6.87 12.73 13.18
C SER A 7 5.93 12.68 12.02
N SER A 8 6.13 13.57 11.06
CA SER A 8 5.27 13.68 9.90
C SER A 8 5.75 12.72 8.83
N LEU A 9 4.86 11.85 8.38
CA LEU A 9 5.15 10.89 7.35
C LEU A 9 4.02 10.88 6.35
N LYS A 10 4.19 10.10 5.30
CA LYS A 10 3.13 9.86 4.33
C LYS A 10 2.62 8.45 4.52
N LYS A 11 1.31 8.31 4.44
CA LYS A 11 0.70 7.00 4.50
C LYS A 11 0.29 6.59 3.11
N LEU A 12 0.69 5.40 2.72
CA LEU A 12 0.28 4.82 1.46
C LEU A 12 -0.70 3.71 1.76
N GLU A 13 -1.83 3.73 1.04
CA GLU A 13 -2.79 2.63 1.10
C GLU A 13 -2.88 2.08 -0.31
N ILE A 14 -2.28 0.91 -0.50
CA ILE A 14 -2.10 0.31 -1.81
C ILE A 14 -3.11 -0.81 -1.96
N ILE A 15 -4.05 -0.65 -2.87
CA ILE A 15 -5.09 -1.66 -3.08
C ILE A 15 -4.84 -2.34 -4.42
N LEU A 16 -4.80 -3.67 -4.38
CA LEU A 16 -4.60 -4.44 -5.60
C LEU A 16 -5.05 -5.88 -5.36
N ASP A 17 -5.04 -6.67 -6.41
CA ASP A 17 -5.39 -8.07 -6.31
C ASP A 17 -4.35 -8.82 -5.52
N GLY A 18 -4.80 -9.76 -4.70
CA GLY A 18 -3.90 -10.52 -3.86
C GLY A 18 -2.86 -11.32 -4.63
N GLU A 19 -3.18 -11.68 -5.88
CA GLU A 19 -2.20 -12.42 -6.67
C GLU A 19 -0.95 -11.59 -6.94
N HIS A 20 -1.04 -10.27 -6.80
CA HIS A 20 0.09 -9.40 -7.05
C HIS A 20 0.79 -8.96 -5.76
N ARG A 21 0.46 -9.62 -4.65
CA ARG A 21 1.07 -9.28 -3.37
C ARG A 21 2.58 -9.30 -3.43
N GLY A 22 3.13 -10.34 -4.05
CA GLY A 22 4.57 -10.48 -4.09
C GLY A 22 5.25 -9.35 -4.83
N PHE A 23 4.65 -8.92 -5.94
CA PHE A 23 5.18 -7.79 -6.68
C PHE A 23 5.20 -6.54 -5.80
N ALA A 24 4.09 -6.28 -5.11
CA ALA A 24 3.97 -5.06 -4.33
C ALA A 24 4.94 -5.05 -3.14
N THR A 25 5.01 -6.15 -2.40
CA THR A 25 5.89 -6.17 -1.24
C THR A 25 7.35 -6.11 -1.66
N ASP A 26 7.69 -6.74 -2.77
CA ASP A 26 9.04 -6.69 -3.27
C ASP A 26 9.43 -5.25 -3.65
N LEU A 27 8.50 -4.54 -4.27
CA LEU A 27 8.75 -3.16 -4.64
C LEU A 27 8.97 -2.29 -3.40
N LEU A 28 8.14 -2.48 -2.39
CA LEU A 28 8.30 -1.71 -1.16
C LEU A 28 9.61 -2.04 -0.46
N ASP A 29 9.97 -3.31 -0.43
CA ASP A 29 11.22 -3.70 0.21
C ASP A 29 12.41 -3.08 -0.50
N ARG A 30 12.41 -3.09 -1.82
CA ARG A 30 13.51 -2.52 -2.58
C ARG A 30 13.57 -1.01 -2.45
N ALA A 31 12.43 -0.38 -2.23
CA ALA A 31 12.40 1.07 -2.04
C ALA A 31 12.90 1.47 -0.66
N GLY A 32 13.08 0.52 0.23
CA GLY A 32 13.59 0.83 1.55
C GLY A 32 12.52 1.03 2.61
N VAL A 33 11.29 0.62 2.33
CA VAL A 33 10.21 0.74 3.30
C VAL A 33 10.49 -0.20 4.47
N LYS A 34 10.42 0.33 5.70
CA LYS A 34 10.81 -0.43 6.87
C LYS A 34 9.75 -1.41 7.34
N GLY A 35 8.50 -1.16 7.03
CA GLY A 35 7.47 -2.09 7.44
C GLY A 35 6.15 -1.74 6.79
N TYR A 36 5.25 -2.71 6.74
CA TYR A 36 3.93 -2.50 6.19
C TYR A 36 2.98 -3.52 6.78
N THR A 37 1.70 -3.22 6.66
CA THR A 37 0.65 -4.10 7.16
C THR A 37 -0.24 -4.46 5.99
N ILE A 38 -0.62 -5.73 5.89
CA ILE A 38 -1.46 -6.19 4.80
C ILE A 38 -2.81 -6.59 5.37
N ILE A 39 -3.86 -6.06 4.76
CA ILE A 39 -5.23 -6.41 5.11
C ILE A 39 -5.78 -7.20 3.94
N ASN A 40 -6.26 -8.40 4.25
CA ASN A 40 -6.77 -9.32 3.23
C ASN A 40 -8.28 -9.23 3.11
N ASN A 41 -8.79 -9.84 2.06
CA ASN A 41 -10.22 -10.08 1.90
C ASN A 41 -11.05 -8.81 1.82
N LEU A 42 -10.59 -7.87 1.03
CA LEU A 42 -11.34 -6.66 0.79
C LEU A 42 -12.24 -6.85 -0.42
N SER A 43 -13.34 -6.13 -0.44
CA SER A 43 -14.17 -6.10 -1.62
C SER A 43 -14.53 -4.66 -1.90
N GLY A 44 -14.89 -4.39 -3.14
CA GLY A 44 -15.23 -3.03 -3.50
C GLY A 44 -15.63 -2.97 -4.94
N LYS A 45 -16.00 -1.76 -5.35
CA LYS A 45 -16.42 -1.51 -6.71
C LYS A 45 -15.49 -0.46 -7.31
N GLY A 46 -14.86 -0.82 -8.41
CA GLY A 46 -13.99 0.11 -9.10
C GLY A 46 -14.57 0.45 -10.45
N SER A 47 -13.77 1.12 -11.26
CA SER A 47 -14.22 1.56 -12.57
C SER A 47 -14.53 0.39 -13.50
N HIS A 48 -14.04 -0.79 -13.18
CA HIS A 48 -14.29 -1.97 -13.98
C HIS A 48 -15.32 -2.90 -13.36
N GLY A 49 -16.11 -2.40 -12.41
CA GLY A 49 -17.17 -3.16 -11.78
C GLY A 49 -16.71 -3.81 -10.50
N PHE A 50 -17.60 -4.65 -9.95
CA PHE A 50 -17.28 -5.34 -8.72
C PHE A 50 -16.21 -6.37 -8.96
N HIS A 51 -15.23 -6.33 -8.10
CA HIS A 51 -14.12 -7.23 -8.23
C HIS A 51 -14.48 -8.66 -7.86
N GLU A 52 -15.34 -8.79 -6.90
CA GLU A 52 -15.65 -10.11 -6.39
C GLU A 52 -16.51 -10.95 -7.31
N GLY A 53 -17.18 -10.34 -8.24
CA GLY A 53 -18.20 -11.05 -8.97
C GLY A 53 -17.70 -12.14 -9.89
N HIS A 54 -16.51 -12.00 -10.41
CA HIS A 54 -16.04 -12.98 -11.37
C HIS A 54 -15.00 -13.90 -10.83
N VAL A 55 -14.77 -13.82 -9.56
CA VAL A 55 -13.67 -14.49 -9.01
C VAL A 55 -14.00 -15.65 -8.19
N MET A 56 -15.19 -16.06 -8.24
CA MET A 56 -15.71 -17.05 -7.35
C MET A 56 -14.86 -18.26 -7.12
N PHE A 57 -13.91 -18.50 -7.96
CA PHE A 57 -13.15 -19.72 -7.81
C PHE A 57 -11.71 -19.53 -7.47
N ASN A 58 -11.27 -18.31 -7.32
CA ASN A 58 -9.85 -18.08 -7.16
C ASN A 58 -9.59 -17.14 -6.01
N GLU A 59 -8.98 -17.66 -4.97
CA GLU A 59 -8.70 -16.85 -3.81
C GLU A 59 -7.71 -15.74 -4.10
N ASP A 60 -6.87 -15.93 -5.11
CA ASP A 60 -5.87 -14.93 -5.42
C ASP A 60 -6.48 -13.68 -6.02
N ASP A 61 -7.73 -13.77 -6.43
CA ASP A 61 -8.39 -12.61 -7.00
C ASP A 61 -9.00 -11.70 -5.94
N VAL A 62 -8.82 -12.03 -4.69
CA VAL A 62 -9.34 -11.21 -3.61
C VAL A 62 -8.47 -9.98 -3.46
N LEU A 63 -9.12 -8.84 -3.26
CA LEU A 63 -8.37 -7.60 -3.06
C LEU A 63 -7.67 -7.58 -1.73
N ILE A 64 -6.52 -6.94 -1.71
CA ILE A 64 -5.81 -6.68 -0.47
C ILE A 64 -5.46 -5.20 -0.42
N MET A 65 -5.16 -4.73 0.79
CA MET A 65 -4.65 -3.38 0.99
C MET A 65 -3.36 -3.48 1.77
N ILE A 66 -2.34 -2.81 1.28
CA ILE A 66 -1.07 -2.73 1.98
C ILE A 66 -0.94 -1.32 2.51
N ILE A 67 -0.75 -1.20 3.81
CA ILE A 67 -0.62 0.10 4.46
C ILE A 67 0.83 0.28 4.87
N ALA A 68 1.42 1.38 4.46
CA ALA A 68 2.80 1.69 4.81
C ALA A 68 2.93 3.16 5.16
N ALA A 69 3.66 3.44 6.23
CA ALA A 69 4.01 4.81 6.58
C ALA A 69 5.45 5.02 6.16
N VAL A 70 5.69 6.02 5.34
CA VAL A 70 7.01 6.17 4.74
C VAL A 70 7.47 7.62 4.81
N PRO A 71 8.78 7.85 4.84
CA PRO A 71 9.27 9.21 4.69
C PRO A 71 8.83 9.79 3.36
N PRO A 72 8.56 11.08 3.31
CA PRO A 72 8.08 11.69 2.05
C PRO A 72 8.97 11.41 0.85
N ALA A 73 10.27 11.30 1.07
CA ALA A 73 11.19 11.09 -0.04
C ALA A 73 10.99 9.76 -0.76
N LEU A 74 10.36 8.78 -0.10
CA LEU A 74 10.14 7.49 -0.72
C LEU A 74 8.87 7.44 -1.56
N VAL A 75 8.00 8.42 -1.45
CA VAL A 75 6.71 8.37 -2.14
C VAL A 75 6.89 8.31 -3.65
N GLU A 76 7.65 9.25 -4.19
CA GLU A 76 7.77 9.32 -5.64
C GLU A 76 8.41 8.07 -6.24
N PRO A 77 9.51 7.55 -5.69
CA PRO A 77 10.07 6.31 -6.25
C PRO A 77 9.10 5.14 -6.18
N ILE A 78 8.32 5.06 -5.10
CA ILE A 78 7.36 3.98 -4.98
C ILE A 78 6.27 4.12 -6.04
N LEU A 79 5.75 5.33 -6.21
CA LEU A 79 4.72 5.54 -7.22
C LEU A 79 5.24 5.28 -8.62
N GLU A 80 6.47 5.65 -8.89
CA GLU A 80 7.06 5.36 -10.19
C GLU A 80 7.17 3.87 -10.43
N GLY A 81 7.47 3.12 -9.39
CA GLY A 81 7.55 1.68 -9.52
C GLY A 81 6.20 1.03 -9.78
N PHE A 82 5.12 1.62 -9.23
CA PHE A 82 3.80 1.08 -9.44
C PHE A 82 3.15 1.52 -10.74
N ALA A 83 3.61 2.61 -11.34
CA ALA A 83 2.93 3.17 -12.50
C ALA A 83 2.76 2.17 -13.65
N PRO A 84 3.79 1.43 -14.07
CA PRO A 84 3.58 0.45 -15.13
C PRO A 84 2.58 -0.63 -14.74
N PHE A 85 2.58 -1.00 -13.48
CA PHE A 85 1.64 -2.01 -13.00
C PHE A 85 0.21 -1.54 -13.15
N TYR A 86 -0.09 -0.34 -12.69
CA TYR A 86 -1.46 0.15 -12.72
C TYR A 86 -1.92 0.52 -14.12
N SER A 87 -1.02 0.62 -15.07
CA SER A 87 -1.45 0.81 -16.45
C SER A 87 -2.05 -0.47 -17.02
N LYS A 88 -1.83 -1.61 -16.38
CA LYS A 88 -2.31 -2.89 -16.88
C LYS A 88 -3.24 -3.60 -15.91
N HIS A 89 -3.25 -3.21 -14.66
CA HIS A 89 -4.00 -3.91 -13.63
C HIS A 89 -4.83 -2.95 -12.82
N SER A 90 -5.91 -3.45 -12.26
CA SER A 90 -6.76 -2.65 -11.39
C SER A 90 -6.07 -2.36 -10.07
N GLY A 91 -6.45 -1.27 -9.48
CA GLY A 91 -5.96 -0.92 -8.17
C GLY A 91 -5.77 0.57 -8.03
N VAL A 92 -5.34 0.97 -6.86
CA VAL A 92 -5.16 2.38 -6.58
C VAL A 92 -4.23 2.53 -5.38
N VAL A 93 -3.55 3.66 -5.32
CA VAL A 93 -2.75 4.02 -4.15
C VAL A 93 -3.31 5.32 -3.62
N PHE A 94 -3.74 5.30 -2.36
CA PHE A 94 -4.14 6.52 -1.69
C PHE A 94 -2.97 7.02 -0.86
N ILE A 95 -2.78 8.33 -0.86
CA ILE A 95 -1.67 8.95 -0.13
C ILE A 95 -2.27 9.98 0.80
N SER A 96 -1.85 9.95 2.06
CA SER A 96 -2.30 10.93 3.01
C SER A 96 -1.16 11.34 3.92
N ASP A 97 -1.32 12.52 4.52
CA ASP A 97 -0.35 13.01 5.48
C ASP A 97 -0.75 12.49 6.84
N ILE A 98 0.22 11.96 7.56
CA ILE A 98 -0.04 11.43 8.89
C ILE A 98 1.06 11.85 9.84
N GLN A 99 0.80 11.64 11.11
CA GLN A 99 1.82 11.77 12.14
C GLN A 99 1.93 10.44 12.86
N VAL A 100 3.13 10.06 13.18
CA VAL A 100 3.37 8.84 13.93
C VAL A 100 4.19 9.17 15.15
N THR A 101 4.10 8.33 16.16
CA THR A 101 4.80 8.56 17.42
C THR A 101 6.01 7.65 17.61
N ARG A 102 6.33 6.81 16.63
CA ARG A 102 7.46 5.89 16.72
C ARG A 102 8.27 5.95 15.43
N LEU A 103 8.90 7.10 15.25
CA LEU A 103 9.60 7.38 14.01
C LEU A 103 10.64 6.33 13.64
N VAL A 104 11.32 5.81 14.63
CA VAL A 104 12.41 4.88 14.35
C VAL A 104 11.92 3.65 13.59
N LYS A 105 10.64 3.31 13.73
CA LYS A 105 10.11 2.14 13.04
C LYS A 105 9.91 2.38 11.55
N PHE A 106 9.82 3.63 11.15
CA PHE A 106 9.43 3.93 9.77
C PHE A 106 10.48 4.68 8.98
N ALA A 107 11.33 5.42 9.64
CA ALA A 107 12.24 6.31 8.95
C ALA A 107 13.70 5.87 8.99
N ASP A 108 14.02 4.99 9.87
CA ASP A 108 15.36 4.51 9.93
C ASP A 108 15.52 3.30 9.08
#